data_2465b2bb585f560e2ff02ed21c1b243e
#
_entry.id   2465b2bb585f560e2ff02ed21c1b243e
#
_cell.length_a   1.000
_cell.length_b   1.000
_cell.length_c   1.000
_cell.angle_alpha   90.00
_cell.angle_beta   90.00
_cell.angle_gamma   90.00
#
_symmetry.space_group_name_H-M   'P 1'
#
loop_
_entity.id
_entity.type
_entity.pdbx_description
1 polymer ?
#
loop_
_entity_poly.entity_id
_entity_poly.type
_entity_poly.pdbx_seq_one_letter_code
_entity_poly.pdbx_strand_id
1 'polypeptide(L)'
;LLFFHPDGERSPRHRLQQHQQTGPDGHASLLQWSIPQDGRRYSQADLLARMDSDPLSFGTSALVRPLVQDTILPTVAYVGGPAELSYFAQVTPLYHALGIVQPVIMPRARFRLIDESTRTALAKLALRACDVEAPKDDIMLRLAQGKPADVPSPQAVEERLLAQLLSPLSEIDSLDPALQDAVHTARRVMEKTAKKISLRYAQRLHEKDTVNSERIDRLQAAIFPSSTPQERLFSLPFYLAKYGLFGWKQRLFESLAARSVFSADQAVRDIFL
;
A
#
# COMPACT_ATOMS: atom_id res chain seq x y z
N LEU A 1 14.68 10.72 -13.45
CA LEU A 1 15.03 10.62 -12.02
C LEU A 1 15.26 11.97 -11.36
N LEU A 2 15.51 13.03 -12.15
CA LEU A 2 15.65 14.41 -11.68
C LEU A 2 14.41 15.22 -12.03
N PHE A 3 14.13 16.21 -11.20
CA PHE A 3 13.18 17.27 -11.48
C PHE A 3 13.93 18.54 -11.84
N PHE A 4 13.33 19.36 -12.67
CA PHE A 4 13.90 20.62 -13.15
C PHE A 4 12.91 21.77 -12.99
N HIS A 5 13.43 22.90 -12.54
CA HIS A 5 12.73 24.18 -12.39
C HIS A 5 13.23 25.13 -13.49
N PRO A 6 12.57 25.18 -14.65
CA PRO A 6 13.10 25.87 -15.83
C PRO A 6 13.28 27.38 -15.64
N ASP A 7 12.46 28.00 -14.80
CA ASP A 7 12.45 29.43 -14.53
C ASP A 7 12.98 29.76 -13.11
N GLY A 8 13.86 28.87 -12.56
CA GLY A 8 14.51 29.02 -11.27
C GLY A 8 13.77 28.28 -10.14
N GLU A 9 14.41 28.20 -8.95
CA GLU A 9 14.00 27.42 -7.78
C GLU A 9 12.51 27.57 -7.36
N ARG A 10 11.95 28.73 -7.53
CA ARG A 10 10.55 29.02 -7.15
C ARG A 10 9.52 28.70 -8.23
N SER A 11 9.96 28.29 -9.42
CA SER A 11 9.04 27.88 -10.49
C SER A 11 8.54 26.46 -10.24
N PRO A 12 7.42 26.05 -10.88
CA PRO A 12 6.97 24.68 -10.81
C PRO A 12 8.05 23.69 -11.25
N ARG A 13 8.18 22.59 -10.51
CA ARG A 13 9.11 21.52 -10.89
C ARG A 13 8.49 20.60 -11.93
N HIS A 14 9.27 20.25 -12.92
CA HIS A 14 8.86 19.35 -13.99
C HIS A 14 9.75 18.13 -14.05
N ARG A 15 9.17 17.00 -14.42
CA ARG A 15 9.95 15.80 -14.72
C ARG A 15 10.46 15.91 -16.15
N LEU A 16 11.77 15.82 -16.33
CA LEU A 16 12.37 15.74 -17.66
C LEU A 16 12.09 14.37 -18.29
N GLN A 17 11.61 14.35 -19.51
CA GLN A 17 11.49 13.17 -20.35
C GLN A 17 12.66 13.10 -21.31
N GLN A 18 13.33 11.94 -21.36
CA GLN A 18 14.41 11.69 -22.28
C GLN A 18 13.87 11.21 -23.62
N HIS A 19 14.37 11.79 -24.69
CA HIS A 19 14.13 11.38 -26.07
C HIS A 19 15.44 11.00 -26.71
N GLN A 20 15.43 9.88 -27.43
CA GLN A 20 16.55 9.44 -28.24
C GLN A 20 16.20 9.74 -29.70
N GLN A 21 16.97 10.61 -30.33
CA GLN A 21 16.84 10.91 -31.74
C GLN A 21 17.96 10.21 -32.50
N THR A 22 17.59 9.35 -33.46
CA THR A 22 18.57 8.76 -34.37
C THR A 22 18.98 9.82 -35.38
N GLY A 23 20.29 10.05 -35.52
CA GLY A 23 20.81 10.98 -36.51
C GLY A 23 20.47 10.55 -37.94
N PRO A 24 20.59 11.47 -38.93
CA PRO A 24 20.31 11.16 -40.33
C PRO A 24 21.11 10.00 -40.89
N ASP A 25 22.28 9.71 -40.31
CA ASP A 25 23.22 8.63 -40.74
C ASP A 25 22.98 7.31 -39.99
N GLY A 26 21.94 7.17 -39.21
CA GLY A 26 21.58 5.95 -38.48
C GLY A 26 22.48 5.60 -37.29
N HIS A 27 23.57 6.31 -37.05
CA HIS A 27 24.60 5.97 -36.06
C HIS A 27 24.79 6.93 -34.88
N ALA A 28 24.27 8.13 -34.95
CA ALA A 28 24.36 9.11 -33.83
C ALA A 28 23.06 9.24 -33.09
N SER A 29 23.04 8.78 -31.86
CA SER A 29 21.89 9.00 -30.96
C SER A 29 22.12 10.30 -30.19
N LEU A 30 21.38 11.36 -30.53
CA LEU A 30 21.35 12.58 -29.75
C LEU A 30 20.34 12.41 -28.59
N LEU A 31 20.83 12.54 -27.36
CA LEU A 31 19.99 12.55 -26.18
C LEU A 31 19.43 13.97 -26.01
N GLN A 32 18.12 14.08 -26.04
CA GLN A 32 17.41 15.30 -25.71
C GLN A 32 16.43 15.06 -24.56
N TRP A 33 16.19 16.10 -23.80
CA TRP A 33 15.19 16.08 -22.72
C TRP A 33 14.12 17.13 -23.00
N SER A 34 12.87 16.83 -22.69
CA SER A 34 11.77 17.80 -22.79
C SER A 34 10.99 17.90 -21.50
N ILE A 35 10.32 19.03 -21.35
CA ILE A 35 9.27 19.26 -20.37
C ILE A 35 7.94 19.01 -21.06
N PRO A 36 7.16 17.96 -20.69
CA PRO A 36 5.93 17.60 -21.39
C PRO A 36 4.85 18.69 -21.35
N GLN A 37 4.87 19.50 -20.28
CA GLN A 37 3.84 20.52 -20.02
C GLN A 37 3.98 21.78 -20.88
N ASP A 38 5.19 22.14 -21.29
CA ASP A 38 5.46 23.37 -22.03
C ASP A 38 6.22 23.17 -23.36
N GLY A 39 6.61 21.92 -23.63
CA GLY A 39 7.30 21.55 -24.85
C GLY A 39 8.75 22.00 -24.98
N ARG A 40 9.31 22.68 -23.98
CA ARG A 40 10.73 23.08 -23.95
C ARG A 40 11.64 21.86 -24.07
N ARG A 41 12.69 21.98 -24.89
CA ARG A 41 13.69 20.93 -25.13
C ARG A 41 15.07 21.41 -24.71
N TYR A 42 15.84 20.49 -24.16
CA TYR A 42 17.19 20.75 -23.67
C TYR A 42 18.12 19.65 -24.18
N SER A 43 19.31 20.04 -24.60
CA SER A 43 20.42 19.09 -24.82
C SER A 43 21.04 18.69 -23.48
N GLN A 44 21.89 17.66 -23.49
CA GLN A 44 22.67 17.30 -22.31
C GLN A 44 23.59 18.43 -21.89
N ALA A 45 24.22 19.11 -22.85
CA ALA A 45 25.10 20.23 -22.58
C ALA A 45 24.39 21.39 -21.89
N ASP A 46 23.14 21.74 -22.35
CA ASP A 46 22.34 22.79 -21.74
C ASP A 46 22.01 22.48 -20.28
N LEU A 47 21.61 21.22 -20.01
CA LEU A 47 21.26 20.81 -18.64
C LEU A 47 22.48 20.80 -17.72
N LEU A 48 23.65 20.36 -18.19
CA LEU A 48 24.88 20.36 -17.40
C LEU A 48 25.34 21.80 -17.14
N ALA A 49 25.36 22.68 -18.15
CA ALA A 49 25.70 24.10 -17.98
C ALA A 49 24.74 24.79 -17.00
N ARG A 50 23.45 24.45 -17.07
CA ARG A 50 22.45 24.98 -16.14
C ARG A 50 22.68 24.44 -14.71
N MET A 51 23.04 23.18 -14.55
CA MET A 51 23.35 22.60 -13.24
C MET A 51 24.57 23.27 -12.59
N ASP A 52 25.57 23.61 -13.38
CA ASP A 52 26.78 24.32 -12.89
C ASP A 52 26.46 25.77 -12.50
N SER A 53 25.62 26.46 -13.28
CA SER A 53 25.30 27.88 -13.04
C SER A 53 24.20 28.10 -11.99
N ASP A 54 23.24 27.20 -11.90
CA ASP A 54 22.06 27.31 -11.02
C ASP A 54 21.64 25.91 -10.52
N PRO A 55 22.43 25.29 -9.62
CA PRO A 55 22.15 23.95 -9.11
C PRO A 55 20.80 23.83 -8.37
N LEU A 56 20.29 24.94 -7.81
CA LEU A 56 19.01 24.95 -7.09
C LEU A 56 17.80 24.80 -8.03
N SER A 57 18.01 24.99 -9.33
CA SER A 57 16.97 24.67 -10.34
C SER A 57 16.77 23.18 -10.54
N PHE A 58 17.57 22.31 -9.92
CA PHE A 58 17.44 20.87 -10.00
C PHE A 58 16.98 20.27 -8.67
N GLY A 59 16.04 19.34 -8.75
CA GLY A 59 15.58 18.57 -7.60
C GLY A 59 15.68 17.06 -7.86
N THR A 60 15.83 16.29 -6.80
CA THR A 60 15.88 14.83 -6.89
C THR A 60 14.50 14.21 -6.78
N SER A 61 14.29 13.08 -7.47
CA SER A 61 13.15 12.21 -7.21
C SER A 61 13.31 11.50 -5.86
N ALA A 62 12.23 10.89 -5.38
CA ALA A 62 12.28 10.07 -4.17
C ALA A 62 13.33 8.95 -4.25
N LEU A 63 13.62 8.43 -5.45
CA LEU A 63 14.61 7.37 -5.68
C LEU A 63 16.06 7.86 -5.57
N VAL A 64 16.34 9.08 -6.03
CA VAL A 64 17.73 9.64 -6.06
C VAL A 64 18.02 10.44 -4.80
N ARG A 65 17.00 10.96 -4.13
CA ARG A 65 17.16 11.74 -2.90
C ARG A 65 18.04 11.07 -1.84
N PRO A 66 17.88 9.76 -1.54
CA PRO A 66 18.72 9.10 -0.54
C PRO A 66 20.20 9.10 -0.93
N LEU A 67 20.54 8.87 -2.20
CA LEU A 67 21.92 8.86 -2.66
C LEU A 67 22.59 10.23 -2.46
N VAL A 68 21.89 11.31 -2.82
CA VAL A 68 22.40 12.69 -2.59
C VAL A 68 22.54 12.96 -1.09
N GLN A 69 21.55 12.57 -0.29
CA GLN A 69 21.60 12.72 1.17
C GLN A 69 22.82 11.99 1.76
N ASP A 70 23.02 10.73 1.39
CA ASP A 70 24.09 9.89 1.95
C ASP A 70 25.49 10.29 1.43
N THR A 71 25.56 11.00 0.29
CA THR A 71 26.80 11.62 -0.20
C THR A 71 27.17 12.85 0.63
N ILE A 72 26.18 13.65 1.05
CA ILE A 72 26.39 14.90 1.80
C ILE A 72 26.51 14.62 3.30
N LEU A 73 25.73 13.68 3.82
CA LEU A 73 25.67 13.35 5.24
C LEU A 73 26.15 11.91 5.46
N PRO A 74 27.07 11.65 6.39
CA PRO A 74 27.56 10.31 6.68
C PRO A 74 26.48 9.50 7.42
N THR A 75 25.52 8.96 6.65
CA THR A 75 24.38 8.18 7.17
C THR A 75 24.84 6.76 7.49
N VAL A 76 24.77 6.36 8.75
CA VAL A 76 25.10 4.98 9.20
C VAL A 76 23.89 4.05 9.01
N ALA A 77 22.70 4.53 9.37
CA ALA A 77 21.46 3.76 9.27
C ALA A 77 20.29 4.67 8.85
N TYR A 78 19.39 4.11 8.05
CA TYR A 78 18.17 4.76 7.60
C TYR A 78 16.95 3.99 8.11
N VAL A 79 16.10 4.63 8.89
CA VAL A 79 14.86 4.04 9.42
C VAL A 79 13.72 4.38 8.49
N GLY A 80 13.30 3.40 7.67
CA GLY A 80 12.31 3.58 6.60
C GLY A 80 10.98 2.89 6.85
N GLY A 81 9.90 3.50 6.34
CA GLY A 81 8.60 2.84 6.24
C GLY A 81 8.56 1.80 5.10
N PRO A 82 7.47 1.00 4.97
CA PRO A 82 7.40 -0.07 3.97
C PRO A 82 7.65 0.39 2.52
N ALA A 83 7.09 1.53 2.12
CA ALA A 83 7.31 2.09 0.79
C ALA A 83 8.78 2.49 0.57
N GLU A 84 9.43 3.03 1.61
CA GLU A 84 10.83 3.43 1.57
C GLU A 84 11.74 2.20 1.44
N LEU A 85 11.47 1.14 2.21
CA LEU A 85 12.21 -0.12 2.08
C LEU A 85 12.10 -0.69 0.68
N SER A 86 10.91 -0.63 0.08
CA SER A 86 10.68 -1.15 -1.28
C SER A 86 11.51 -0.42 -2.33
N TYR A 87 11.63 0.92 -2.26
CA TYR A 87 12.44 1.61 -3.23
C TYR A 87 13.95 1.53 -2.92
N PHE A 88 14.35 1.43 -1.65
CA PHE A 88 15.76 1.19 -1.32
C PHE A 88 16.28 -0.11 -1.93
N ALA A 89 15.47 -1.18 -1.93
CA ALA A 89 15.83 -2.42 -2.61
C ALA A 89 16.09 -2.22 -4.13
N GLN A 90 15.40 -1.26 -4.76
CA GLN A 90 15.57 -0.96 -6.19
C GLN A 90 16.77 -0.08 -6.48
N VAL A 91 17.19 0.77 -5.56
CA VAL A 91 18.29 1.73 -5.78
C VAL A 91 19.65 1.23 -5.32
N THR A 92 19.74 0.08 -4.66
CA THR A 92 21.01 -0.56 -4.28
C THR A 92 22.04 -0.60 -5.41
N PRO A 93 21.68 -0.99 -6.65
CA PRO A 93 22.65 -0.97 -7.77
C PRO A 93 23.20 0.42 -8.07
N LEU A 94 22.45 1.50 -7.82
CA LEU A 94 22.92 2.87 -8.04
C LEU A 94 23.95 3.27 -6.98
N TYR A 95 23.81 2.84 -5.72
CA TYR A 95 24.84 3.03 -4.69
C TYR A 95 26.17 2.44 -5.13
N HIS A 96 26.13 1.18 -5.62
CA HIS A 96 27.35 0.52 -6.14
C HIS A 96 27.94 1.23 -7.36
N ALA A 97 27.09 1.60 -8.33
CA ALA A 97 27.56 2.25 -9.56
C ALA A 97 28.19 3.62 -9.32
N LEU A 98 27.73 4.36 -8.28
CA LEU A 98 28.25 5.67 -7.90
C LEU A 98 29.35 5.61 -6.83
N GLY A 99 29.70 4.42 -6.35
CA GLY A 99 30.69 4.24 -5.28
C GLY A 99 30.25 4.85 -3.93
N ILE A 100 28.95 4.98 -3.69
CA ILE A 100 28.40 5.52 -2.44
C ILE A 100 28.13 4.35 -1.49
N VAL A 101 28.54 4.51 -0.23
CA VAL A 101 28.27 3.52 0.82
C VAL A 101 26.80 3.58 1.19
N GLN A 102 26.09 2.46 0.96
CA GLN A 102 24.68 2.38 1.34
C GLN A 102 24.53 2.21 2.87
N PRO A 103 23.70 3.02 3.54
CA PRO A 103 23.43 2.85 4.96
C PRO A 103 22.69 1.54 5.25
N VAL A 104 22.75 1.09 6.50
CA VAL A 104 21.92 -0.01 6.97
C VAL A 104 20.45 0.39 6.93
N ILE A 105 19.63 -0.32 6.17
CA ILE A 105 18.22 0.00 6.04
C ILE A 105 17.43 -0.75 7.11
N MET A 106 16.82 0.00 8.02
CA MET A 106 16.06 -0.54 9.14
C MET A 106 14.55 -0.27 8.96
N PRO A 107 13.70 -1.28 9.14
CA PRO A 107 12.25 -1.07 9.13
C PRO A 107 11.82 -0.17 10.30
N ARG A 108 11.05 0.87 10.01
CA ARG A 108 10.40 1.68 11.04
C ARG A 108 9.38 0.85 11.80
N ALA A 109 9.44 0.91 13.11
CA ALA A 109 8.44 0.24 13.96
C ALA A 109 7.04 0.82 13.70
N ARG A 110 6.04 -0.06 13.67
CA ARG A 110 4.63 0.27 13.41
C ARG A 110 3.78 -0.27 14.55
N PHE A 111 2.86 0.55 15.05
CA PHE A 111 2.02 0.21 16.19
C PHE A 111 0.56 0.59 15.94
N ARG A 112 -0.34 -0.19 16.55
CA ARG A 112 -1.73 0.19 16.80
C ARG A 112 -1.94 0.26 18.30
N LEU A 113 -2.53 1.34 18.76
CA LEU A 113 -2.91 1.51 20.17
C LEU A 113 -4.37 1.08 20.32
N ILE A 114 -4.61 0.11 21.16
CA ILE A 114 -5.92 -0.53 21.36
C ILE A 114 -6.32 -0.35 22.82
N ASP A 115 -7.33 0.46 23.07
CA ASP A 115 -7.88 0.64 24.39
C ASP A 115 -8.76 -0.53 24.83
N GLU A 116 -9.04 -0.60 26.12
CA GLU A 116 -9.80 -1.70 26.74
C GLU A 116 -11.19 -1.87 26.12
N SER A 117 -11.86 -0.77 25.75
CA SER A 117 -13.18 -0.84 25.12
C SER A 117 -13.12 -1.48 23.73
N THR A 118 -12.10 -1.13 22.94
CA THR A 118 -11.82 -1.69 21.62
C THR A 118 -11.42 -3.15 21.74
N ARG A 119 -10.56 -3.51 22.72
CA ARG A 119 -10.16 -4.89 23.02
C ARG A 119 -11.38 -5.76 23.33
N THR A 120 -12.26 -5.27 24.21
CA THR A 120 -13.49 -5.96 24.57
C THR A 120 -14.43 -6.17 23.37
N ALA A 121 -14.52 -5.16 22.50
CA ALA A 121 -15.33 -5.26 21.28
C ALA A 121 -14.77 -6.27 20.28
N LEU A 122 -13.44 -6.32 20.10
CA LEU A 122 -12.76 -7.33 19.29
C LEU A 122 -13.02 -8.74 19.82
N ALA A 123 -12.87 -8.93 21.14
CA ALA A 123 -13.09 -10.24 21.78
C ALA A 123 -14.54 -10.74 21.61
N LYS A 124 -15.53 -9.85 21.72
CA LYS A 124 -16.96 -10.19 21.51
C LYS A 124 -17.26 -10.67 20.08
N LEU A 125 -16.49 -10.22 19.11
CA LEU A 125 -16.66 -10.61 17.71
C LEU A 125 -15.66 -11.70 17.29
N ALA A 126 -14.80 -12.17 18.17
CA ALA A 126 -13.70 -13.09 17.88
C ALA A 126 -12.80 -12.59 16.71
N LEU A 127 -12.58 -11.26 16.65
CA LEU A 127 -11.74 -10.61 15.64
C LEU A 127 -10.39 -10.21 16.23
N ARG A 128 -9.35 -10.27 15.40
CA ARG A 128 -8.06 -9.63 15.67
C ARG A 128 -8.08 -8.21 15.12
N ALA A 129 -7.23 -7.33 15.63
CA ALA A 129 -7.15 -5.96 15.15
C ALA A 129 -6.80 -5.87 13.64
N CYS A 130 -5.98 -6.78 13.12
CA CYS A 130 -5.68 -6.82 11.69
C CYS A 130 -6.88 -7.21 10.82
N ASP A 131 -7.82 -7.96 11.35
CA ASP A 131 -9.02 -8.36 10.59
C ASP A 131 -9.94 -7.16 10.33
N VAL A 132 -9.84 -6.10 11.16
CA VAL A 132 -10.66 -4.88 11.06
C VAL A 132 -10.17 -3.95 9.93
N GLU A 133 -8.96 -4.15 9.39
CA GLU A 133 -8.45 -3.41 8.24
C GLU A 133 -9.10 -3.85 6.91
N ALA A 134 -9.80 -4.99 6.90
CA ALA A 134 -10.54 -5.45 5.74
C ALA A 134 -11.80 -4.59 5.47
N PRO A 135 -12.33 -4.59 4.25
CA PRO A 135 -13.63 -4.00 3.95
C PRO A 135 -14.72 -4.53 4.91
N LYS A 136 -15.63 -3.66 5.32
CA LYS A 136 -16.71 -4.01 6.26
C LYS A 136 -17.48 -5.25 5.81
N ASP A 137 -17.81 -5.33 4.52
CA ASP A 137 -18.56 -6.47 3.96
C ASP A 137 -17.82 -7.80 4.13
N ASP A 138 -16.49 -7.79 3.98
CA ASP A 138 -15.66 -8.99 4.18
C ASP A 138 -15.62 -9.43 5.65
N ILE A 139 -15.52 -8.46 6.57
CA ILE A 139 -15.55 -8.74 8.02
C ILE A 139 -16.89 -9.37 8.38
N MET A 140 -17.92 -8.79 7.88
CA MET A 140 -19.26 -9.22 8.15
C MET A 140 -19.54 -10.60 7.52
N LEU A 141 -19.02 -10.87 6.34
CA LEU A 141 -19.08 -12.20 5.72
C LEU A 141 -18.46 -13.27 6.65
N ARG A 142 -17.28 -12.98 7.22
CA ARG A 142 -16.63 -13.89 8.18
C ARG A 142 -17.49 -14.14 9.44
N LEU A 143 -18.10 -13.08 9.98
CA LEU A 143 -18.97 -13.21 11.14
C LEU A 143 -20.23 -14.01 10.85
N ALA A 144 -20.74 -13.93 9.62
CA ALA A 144 -21.89 -14.73 9.19
C ALA A 144 -21.56 -16.22 9.05
N GLN A 145 -20.31 -16.58 8.76
CA GLN A 145 -19.86 -17.98 8.69
C GLN A 145 -19.92 -18.73 10.02
N GLY A 146 -19.86 -17.99 11.13
CA GLY A 146 -19.98 -18.56 12.49
C GLY A 146 -21.40 -18.67 13.04
N LYS A 147 -22.44 -18.41 12.23
CA LYS A 147 -23.85 -18.49 12.65
C LYS A 147 -24.39 -19.95 12.58
N PRO A 148 -25.50 -20.27 13.32
CA PRO A 148 -26.06 -21.62 13.37
C PRO A 148 -26.35 -22.23 12.00
N ALA A 149 -26.33 -23.58 11.94
CA ALA A 149 -26.42 -24.37 10.72
C ALA A 149 -27.66 -24.16 9.83
N ASP A 150 -28.72 -23.53 10.36
CA ASP A 150 -29.97 -23.29 9.66
C ASP A 150 -29.91 -22.15 8.61
N VAL A 151 -28.84 -21.33 8.66
CA VAL A 151 -28.61 -20.23 7.72
C VAL A 151 -27.36 -20.56 6.92
N PRO A 152 -27.46 -20.87 5.62
CA PRO A 152 -26.25 -21.17 4.84
C PRO A 152 -25.29 -19.98 4.85
N SER A 153 -24.00 -20.24 5.04
CA SER A 153 -23.00 -19.20 4.95
C SER A 153 -22.98 -18.60 3.53
N PRO A 154 -22.64 -17.31 3.37
CA PRO A 154 -22.50 -16.72 2.04
C PRO A 154 -21.53 -17.49 1.14
N GLN A 155 -20.49 -18.08 1.71
CA GLN A 155 -19.55 -18.93 1.00
C GLN A 155 -20.22 -20.23 0.53
N ALA A 156 -21.02 -20.89 1.38
CA ALA A 156 -21.77 -22.08 0.99
C ALA A 156 -22.80 -21.79 -0.12
N VAL A 157 -23.39 -20.59 -0.14
CA VAL A 157 -24.26 -20.14 -1.22
C VAL A 157 -23.48 -19.97 -2.52
N GLU A 158 -22.29 -19.33 -2.46
CA GLU A 158 -21.41 -19.14 -3.61
C GLU A 158 -20.97 -20.50 -4.18
N GLU A 159 -20.47 -21.39 -3.35
CA GLU A 159 -20.04 -22.74 -3.74
C GLU A 159 -21.16 -23.54 -4.39
N ARG A 160 -22.38 -23.48 -3.84
CA ARG A 160 -23.56 -24.15 -4.44
C ARG A 160 -23.92 -23.57 -5.80
N LEU A 161 -23.90 -22.24 -5.94
CA LEU A 161 -24.16 -21.58 -7.22
C LEU A 161 -23.10 -21.96 -8.25
N LEU A 162 -21.81 -21.91 -7.87
CA LEU A 162 -20.74 -22.30 -8.78
C LEU A 162 -20.82 -23.77 -9.19
N ALA A 163 -21.09 -24.69 -8.25
CA ALA A 163 -21.22 -26.10 -8.56
C ALA A 163 -22.34 -26.36 -9.61
N GLN A 164 -23.46 -25.65 -9.47
CA GLN A 164 -24.58 -25.81 -10.41
C GLN A 164 -24.35 -25.14 -11.76
N LEU A 165 -23.68 -23.97 -11.78
CA LEU A 165 -23.47 -23.19 -13.00
C LEU A 165 -22.27 -23.69 -13.82
N LEU A 166 -21.23 -24.23 -13.19
CA LEU A 166 -20.01 -24.63 -13.87
C LEU A 166 -20.03 -26.09 -14.36
N SER A 167 -20.87 -26.93 -13.79
CA SER A 167 -21.01 -28.34 -14.23
C SER A 167 -21.35 -28.45 -15.74
N PRO A 168 -22.38 -27.75 -16.24
CA PRO A 168 -22.73 -27.82 -17.67
C PRO A 168 -21.64 -27.27 -18.60
N LEU A 169 -20.89 -26.25 -18.13
CA LEU A 169 -19.79 -25.68 -18.92
C LEU A 169 -18.61 -26.64 -19.08
N SER A 170 -18.37 -27.48 -18.09
CA SER A 170 -17.30 -28.49 -18.16
C SER A 170 -17.65 -29.61 -19.17
N GLU A 171 -18.91 -29.91 -19.34
CA GLU A 171 -19.41 -30.86 -20.36
C GLU A 171 -19.19 -30.29 -21.78
N ILE A 172 -19.56 -29.03 -22.00
CA ILE A 172 -19.39 -28.35 -23.31
C ILE A 172 -17.91 -28.24 -23.67
N ASP A 173 -17.04 -27.91 -22.73
CA ASP A 173 -15.57 -27.79 -22.91
C ASP A 173 -14.98 -29.13 -23.41
N SER A 174 -15.53 -30.25 -22.97
CA SER A 174 -15.10 -31.58 -23.37
C SER A 174 -15.62 -32.01 -24.76
N LEU A 175 -16.68 -31.37 -25.26
CA LEU A 175 -17.33 -31.73 -26.53
C LEU A 175 -16.71 -31.03 -27.73
N ASP A 176 -16.32 -29.75 -27.60
CA ASP A 176 -15.79 -28.98 -28.72
C ASP A 176 -14.66 -28.03 -28.27
N PRO A 177 -13.40 -28.33 -28.60
CA PRO A 177 -12.26 -27.46 -28.26
C PRO A 177 -12.34 -26.04 -28.86
N ALA A 178 -13.10 -25.82 -29.93
CA ALA A 178 -13.26 -24.51 -30.53
C ALA A 178 -14.05 -23.54 -29.64
N LEU A 179 -14.79 -24.07 -28.65
CA LEU A 179 -15.58 -23.29 -27.70
C LEU A 179 -14.82 -22.90 -26.41
N GLN A 180 -13.54 -23.31 -26.25
CA GLN A 180 -12.79 -23.08 -25.01
C GLN A 180 -12.74 -21.62 -24.57
N ASP A 181 -12.50 -20.67 -25.50
CA ASP A 181 -12.45 -19.24 -25.16
C ASP A 181 -13.82 -18.72 -24.68
N ALA A 182 -14.89 -19.16 -25.32
CA ALA A 182 -16.25 -18.80 -24.94
C ALA A 182 -16.61 -19.37 -23.55
N VAL A 183 -16.28 -20.64 -23.31
CA VAL A 183 -16.46 -21.31 -22.01
C VAL A 183 -15.65 -20.65 -20.92
N HIS A 184 -14.39 -20.30 -21.18
CA HIS A 184 -13.55 -19.59 -20.23
C HIS A 184 -14.11 -18.20 -19.87
N THR A 185 -14.61 -17.48 -20.87
CA THR A 185 -15.25 -16.17 -20.65
C THR A 185 -16.54 -16.31 -19.84
N ALA A 186 -17.39 -17.29 -20.19
CA ALA A 186 -18.61 -17.58 -19.44
C ALA A 186 -18.32 -17.96 -17.98
N ARG A 187 -17.32 -18.80 -17.74
CA ARG A 187 -16.86 -19.18 -16.39
C ARG A 187 -16.52 -17.96 -15.55
N ARG A 188 -15.69 -17.05 -16.07
CA ARG A 188 -15.33 -15.79 -15.37
C ARG A 188 -16.53 -14.90 -15.04
N VAL A 189 -17.52 -14.83 -15.94
CA VAL A 189 -18.75 -14.05 -15.70
C VAL A 189 -19.58 -14.70 -14.60
N MET A 190 -19.73 -16.03 -14.63
CA MET A 190 -20.46 -16.77 -13.62
C MET A 190 -19.83 -16.69 -12.23
N GLU A 191 -18.50 -16.81 -12.14
CA GLU A 191 -17.75 -16.61 -10.89
C GLU A 191 -17.98 -15.21 -10.31
N LYS A 192 -17.86 -14.16 -11.13
CA LYS A 192 -18.15 -12.78 -10.69
C LYS A 192 -19.59 -12.61 -10.23
N THR A 193 -20.54 -13.26 -10.93
CA THR A 193 -21.96 -13.15 -10.60
C THR A 193 -22.29 -13.89 -9.31
N ALA A 194 -21.78 -15.11 -9.13
CA ALA A 194 -21.93 -15.87 -7.89
C ALA A 194 -21.38 -15.12 -6.69
N LYS A 195 -20.17 -14.54 -6.81
CA LYS A 195 -19.57 -13.69 -5.79
C LYS A 195 -20.42 -12.46 -5.48
N LYS A 196 -21.00 -11.81 -6.49
CA LYS A 196 -21.88 -10.65 -6.29
C LYS A 196 -23.17 -11.02 -5.54
N ILE A 197 -23.73 -12.20 -5.84
CA ILE A 197 -24.92 -12.70 -5.13
C ILE A 197 -24.58 -13.04 -3.69
N SER A 198 -23.47 -13.74 -3.45
CA SER A 198 -22.96 -14.07 -2.12
C SER A 198 -22.75 -12.80 -1.27
N LEU A 199 -22.16 -11.76 -1.83
CA LEU A 199 -21.97 -10.47 -1.14
C LEU A 199 -23.31 -9.78 -0.81
N ARG A 200 -24.26 -9.77 -1.73
CA ARG A 200 -25.61 -9.22 -1.47
C ARG A 200 -26.36 -10.01 -0.40
N TYR A 201 -26.22 -11.32 -0.41
CA TYR A 201 -26.79 -12.18 0.63
C TYR A 201 -26.15 -11.87 1.99
N ALA A 202 -24.82 -11.74 2.04
CA ALA A 202 -24.13 -11.28 3.23
C ALA A 202 -24.66 -9.93 3.72
N GLN A 203 -24.79 -8.92 2.85
CA GLN A 203 -25.35 -7.62 3.20
C GLN A 203 -26.75 -7.73 3.82
N ARG A 204 -27.63 -8.58 3.24
CA ARG A 204 -28.98 -8.81 3.80
C ARG A 204 -28.96 -9.49 5.17
N LEU A 205 -28.03 -10.42 5.39
CA LEU A 205 -27.83 -10.99 6.73
C LEU A 205 -27.39 -9.93 7.74
N HIS A 206 -26.73 -8.88 7.28
CA HIS A 206 -26.23 -7.77 8.09
C HIS A 206 -27.27 -6.71 8.38
N GLU A 207 -28.08 -6.34 7.41
CA GLU A 207 -29.21 -5.40 7.66
C GLU A 207 -30.09 -5.89 8.81
N LYS A 208 -30.09 -7.22 9.06
CA LYS A 208 -30.75 -7.85 10.22
C LYS A 208 -29.89 -7.81 11.51
N ASP A 209 -28.60 -7.52 11.41
CA ASP A 209 -27.67 -7.51 12.54
C ASP A 209 -27.02 -6.11 12.71
N THR A 210 -27.89 -5.13 12.95
CA THR A 210 -27.50 -3.72 13.13
C THR A 210 -26.49 -3.54 14.26
N VAL A 211 -26.57 -4.36 15.31
CA VAL A 211 -25.68 -4.28 16.49
C VAL A 211 -24.23 -4.61 16.13
N ASN A 212 -24.02 -5.67 15.35
CA ASN A 212 -22.63 -6.01 14.93
C ASN A 212 -22.13 -5.05 13.85
N SER A 213 -23.00 -4.58 12.96
CA SER A 213 -22.67 -3.55 11.98
C SER A 213 -22.12 -2.29 12.64
N GLU A 214 -22.82 -1.75 13.65
CA GLU A 214 -22.36 -0.57 14.41
C GLU A 214 -21.08 -0.84 15.22
N ARG A 215 -20.90 -2.07 15.73
CA ARG A 215 -19.67 -2.43 16.43
C ARG A 215 -18.46 -2.43 15.50
N ILE A 216 -18.64 -2.93 14.27
CA ILE A 216 -17.57 -2.91 13.26
C ILE A 216 -17.23 -1.48 12.87
N ASP A 217 -18.23 -0.62 12.64
CA ASP A 217 -17.98 0.79 12.35
C ASP A 217 -17.14 1.47 13.45
N ARG A 218 -17.48 1.21 14.72
CA ARG A 218 -16.69 1.72 15.85
C ARG A 218 -15.28 1.14 15.90
N LEU A 219 -15.13 -0.15 15.63
CA LEU A 219 -13.83 -0.78 15.56
C LEU A 219 -12.98 -0.23 14.42
N GLN A 220 -13.55 -0.04 13.23
CA GLN A 220 -12.85 0.57 12.10
C GLN A 220 -12.48 2.02 12.40
N ALA A 221 -13.37 2.80 13.00
CA ALA A 221 -13.05 4.16 13.41
C ALA A 221 -11.93 4.23 14.45
N ALA A 222 -11.81 3.23 15.32
CA ALA A 222 -10.75 3.18 16.34
C ALA A 222 -9.42 2.64 15.80
N ILE A 223 -9.44 1.58 14.97
CA ILE A 223 -8.26 0.80 14.57
C ILE A 223 -7.72 1.25 13.21
N PHE A 224 -8.61 1.50 12.26
CA PHE A 224 -8.28 1.80 10.86
C PHE A 224 -9.15 2.95 10.32
N PRO A 225 -9.10 4.12 10.96
CA PRO A 225 -9.98 5.25 10.69
C PRO A 225 -9.83 5.73 9.24
N SER A 226 -10.95 5.92 8.55
CA SER A 226 -10.98 6.33 7.13
C SER A 226 -10.10 5.46 6.22
N SER A 227 -10.05 4.15 6.49
CA SER A 227 -9.21 3.19 5.77
C SER A 227 -7.72 3.57 5.76
N THR A 228 -7.27 4.17 6.85
CA THR A 228 -5.88 4.66 7.00
C THR A 228 -5.30 4.17 8.33
N PRO A 229 -4.03 3.72 8.37
CA PRO A 229 -3.38 3.36 9.63
C PRO A 229 -3.40 4.51 10.64
N GLN A 230 -3.60 4.20 11.92
CA GLN A 230 -3.65 5.20 13.01
C GLN A 230 -2.46 6.15 12.97
N GLU A 231 -1.25 5.65 12.71
CA GLU A 231 -0.01 6.44 12.66
C GLU A 231 0.02 7.51 11.54
N ARG A 232 -0.88 7.42 10.57
CA ARG A 232 -1.00 8.38 9.46
C ARG A 232 -2.07 9.43 9.71
N LEU A 233 -3.02 9.13 10.59
CA LEU A 233 -4.16 10.01 10.86
C LEU A 233 -4.06 10.70 12.22
N PHE A 234 -3.69 9.97 13.27
CA PHE A 234 -3.63 10.49 14.61
C PHE A 234 -2.22 10.99 14.95
N SER A 235 -2.14 12.25 15.37
CA SER A 235 -0.89 12.87 15.82
C SER A 235 -0.62 12.55 17.30
N LEU A 236 0.62 12.75 17.74
CA LEU A 236 1.01 12.57 19.15
C LEU A 236 0.10 13.34 20.14
N PRO A 237 -0.28 14.62 19.91
CA PRO A 237 -1.20 15.33 20.77
C PRO A 237 -2.54 14.64 20.99
N PHE A 238 -3.08 13.96 19.99
CA PHE A 238 -4.31 13.18 20.13
C PHE A 238 -4.16 12.08 21.20
N TYR A 239 -3.06 11.33 21.16
CA TYR A 239 -2.79 10.27 22.13
C TYR A 239 -2.50 10.82 23.52
N LEU A 240 -1.80 11.96 23.63
CA LEU A 240 -1.54 12.63 24.89
C LEU A 240 -2.83 13.12 25.53
N ALA A 241 -3.75 13.68 24.75
CA ALA A 241 -5.05 14.13 25.24
C ALA A 241 -5.94 12.96 25.71
N LYS A 242 -5.87 11.83 24.98
CA LYS A 242 -6.73 10.66 25.28
C LYS A 242 -6.21 9.81 26.45
N TYR A 243 -4.88 9.64 26.57
CA TYR A 243 -4.28 8.65 27.47
C TYR A 243 -3.33 9.27 28.50
N GLY A 244 -3.09 10.57 28.45
CA GLY A 244 -2.11 11.25 29.30
C GLY A 244 -0.66 10.99 28.85
N LEU A 245 0.30 11.64 29.56
CA LEU A 245 1.71 11.64 29.15
C LEU A 245 2.42 10.31 29.41
N PHE A 246 2.02 9.55 30.44
CA PHE A 246 2.83 8.45 30.95
C PHE A 246 2.25 7.04 30.69
N GLY A 247 0.93 6.87 30.62
CA GLY A 247 0.32 5.54 30.62
C GLY A 247 0.65 4.65 29.44
N TRP A 248 0.70 5.19 28.23
CA TRP A 248 0.97 4.39 27.01
C TRP A 248 2.46 4.37 26.62
N LYS A 249 3.22 5.40 27.05
CA LYS A 249 4.63 5.58 26.68
C LYS A 249 5.50 4.40 27.13
N GLN A 250 5.32 3.95 28.35
CA GLN A 250 6.08 2.82 28.88
C GLN A 250 5.85 1.55 28.06
N ARG A 251 4.59 1.20 27.76
CA ARG A 251 4.23 0.03 26.94
C ARG A 251 4.77 0.12 25.53
N LEU A 252 4.81 1.32 24.96
CA LEU A 252 5.42 1.57 23.65
C LEU A 252 6.92 1.28 23.68
N PHE A 253 7.64 1.78 24.71
CA PHE A 253 9.08 1.54 24.85
C PHE A 253 9.39 0.06 25.13
N GLU A 254 8.61 -0.61 25.94
CA GLU A 254 8.76 -2.06 26.20
C GLU A 254 8.57 -2.84 24.89
N SER A 255 7.58 -2.49 24.09
CA SER A 255 7.36 -3.12 22.78
C SER A 255 8.47 -2.83 21.77
N LEU A 256 9.10 -1.64 21.81
CA LEU A 256 10.29 -1.31 21.01
C LEU A 256 11.51 -2.09 21.47
N ALA A 257 11.76 -2.16 22.78
CA ALA A 257 12.90 -2.87 23.36
C ALA A 257 12.85 -4.39 23.09
N ALA A 258 11.66 -4.97 23.04
CA ALA A 258 11.47 -6.38 22.71
C ALA A 258 11.75 -6.71 21.22
N ARG A 259 12.01 -5.71 20.38
CA ARG A 259 12.30 -5.90 18.96
C ARG A 259 13.80 -6.02 18.73
N SER A 260 14.24 -7.06 18.01
CA SER A 260 15.61 -7.10 17.52
C SER A 260 15.84 -5.91 16.57
N VAL A 261 16.93 -5.17 16.76
CA VAL A 261 17.32 -4.02 15.91
C VAL A 261 17.45 -4.42 14.45
N PHE A 262 17.81 -5.69 14.18
CA PHE A 262 18.00 -6.22 12.84
C PHE A 262 16.81 -7.06 12.32
N SER A 263 15.66 -7.01 13.01
CA SER A 263 14.48 -7.73 12.53
C SER A 263 13.93 -7.09 11.26
N ALA A 264 13.83 -7.87 10.20
CA ALA A 264 13.14 -7.51 8.97
C ALA A 264 11.60 -7.47 9.13
N ASP A 265 11.09 -7.77 10.32
CA ASP A 265 9.68 -7.79 10.61
C ASP A 265 9.05 -6.40 10.50
N GLN A 266 8.18 -6.24 9.51
CA GLN A 266 7.40 -5.03 9.24
C GLN A 266 5.98 -5.12 9.81
N ALA A 267 5.66 -6.17 10.57
CA ALA A 267 4.33 -6.36 11.11
C ALA A 267 3.93 -5.20 12.04
N VAL A 268 2.67 -4.83 11.97
CA VAL A 268 2.08 -3.86 12.89
C VAL A 268 1.86 -4.55 14.23
N ARG A 269 2.34 -3.97 15.31
CA ARG A 269 2.18 -4.50 16.67
C ARG A 269 1.00 -3.85 17.36
N ASP A 270 0.17 -4.67 17.98
CA ASP A 270 -0.94 -4.21 18.80
C ASP A 270 -0.46 -3.94 20.22
N ILE A 271 -0.66 -2.72 20.69
CA ILE A 271 -0.36 -2.30 22.06
C ILE A 271 -1.70 -2.09 22.76
N PHE A 272 -1.97 -2.96 23.70
CA PHE A 272 -3.16 -2.87 24.54
C PHE A 272 -2.90 -1.91 25.71
N LEU A 273 -3.76 -0.89 25.84
CA LEU A 273 -3.66 0.16 26.85
C LEU A 273 -4.55 -0.13 28.06
#